data_2011ee206f366c51b884600026ec300c
#
_entry.id   2011ee206f366c51b884600026ec300c
#
_cell.length_a   1.000
_cell.length_b   1.000
_cell.length_c   1.000
_cell.angle_alpha   90.00
_cell.angle_beta   90.00
_cell.angle_gamma   90.00
#
_symmetry.space_group_name_H-M   'P 1'
#
loop_
_entity.id
_entity.type
_entity.pdbx_description
1 polymer ?
#
loop_
_entity_poly.entity_id
_entity_poly.type
_entity_poly.pdbx_seq_one_letter_code
_entity_poly.pdbx_strand_id
1 'polypeptide(L)'
;MGMGAYAASKAGVHKLTEALAVELMGTSVTVNAILPSIIDTPTNRKDMPDADPKGWVTPQGIADVMLFLASPASAAVTGALIPATRNT
;
A
#
# COMPACT_ATOMS: atom_id res chain seq x y z
N MET A 1 9.02 -10.30 -17.52
CA MET A 1 9.85 -11.28 -16.83
C MET A 1 9.82 -11.06 -15.33
N GLY A 2 9.63 -12.09 -14.58
CA GLY A 2 9.52 -11.99 -13.13
C GLY A 2 8.21 -11.42 -12.61
N MET A 3 7.29 -11.05 -13.48
CA MET A 3 5.99 -10.53 -13.07
C MET A 3 5.15 -11.57 -12.35
N GLY A 4 5.30 -12.84 -12.72
CA GLY A 4 4.59 -13.93 -12.04
C GLY A 4 5.02 -14.08 -10.58
N ALA A 5 6.34 -14.06 -10.32
CA ALA A 5 6.87 -14.14 -8.96
C ALA A 5 6.50 -12.89 -8.15
N TYR A 6 6.57 -11.72 -8.77
CA TYR A 6 6.17 -10.47 -8.13
C TYR A 6 4.68 -10.50 -7.76
N ALA A 7 3.82 -10.90 -8.71
CA ALA A 7 2.38 -10.97 -8.46
C ALA A 7 2.05 -11.97 -7.36
N ALA A 8 2.71 -13.13 -7.35
CA ALA A 8 2.52 -14.14 -6.32
C ALA A 8 2.93 -13.63 -4.94
N SER A 9 4.08 -12.92 -4.86
CA SER A 9 4.55 -12.33 -3.61
C SER A 9 3.57 -11.30 -3.08
N LYS A 10 3.05 -10.43 -3.96
CA LYS A 10 2.07 -9.41 -3.56
C LYS A 10 0.76 -10.04 -3.10
N ALA A 11 0.26 -11.05 -3.83
CA ALA A 11 -0.95 -11.78 -3.44
C ALA A 11 -0.77 -12.47 -2.09
N GLY A 12 0.42 -13.01 -1.83
CA GLY A 12 0.75 -13.62 -0.55
C GLY A 12 0.70 -12.61 0.60
N VAL A 13 1.27 -11.42 0.39
CA VAL A 13 1.22 -10.35 1.39
C VAL A 13 -0.23 -9.91 1.65
N HIS A 14 -1.04 -9.79 0.60
CA HIS A 14 -2.45 -9.42 0.74
C HIS A 14 -3.23 -10.46 1.54
N LYS A 15 -3.06 -11.75 1.24
CA LYS A 15 -3.72 -12.81 1.97
C LYS A 15 -3.24 -12.92 3.41
N LEU A 16 -1.95 -12.72 3.64
CA LEU A 16 -1.40 -12.69 4.99
C LEU A 16 -1.98 -11.53 5.80
N THR A 17 -2.13 -10.35 5.18
CA THR A 17 -2.76 -9.20 5.81
C THR A 17 -4.18 -9.53 6.28
N GLU A 18 -4.98 -10.13 5.39
CA GLU A 18 -6.35 -10.51 5.72
C GLU A 18 -6.40 -11.58 6.81
N ALA A 19 -5.54 -12.59 6.72
CA ALA A 19 -5.49 -13.67 7.70
C ALA A 19 -5.08 -13.17 9.09
N LEU A 20 -4.05 -12.32 9.16
CA LEU A 20 -3.62 -11.73 10.43
C LEU A 20 -4.69 -10.84 11.04
N ALA A 21 -5.40 -10.08 10.21
CA ALA A 21 -6.49 -9.25 10.70
C ALA A 21 -7.57 -10.09 11.38
N VAL A 22 -7.92 -11.23 10.79
CA VAL A 22 -8.91 -12.15 11.37
C VAL A 22 -8.38 -12.75 12.67
N GLU A 23 -7.12 -13.20 12.69
CA GLU A 23 -6.51 -13.80 13.87
C GLU A 23 -6.44 -12.84 15.05
N LEU A 24 -6.33 -11.55 14.78
CA LEU A 24 -6.19 -10.53 15.81
C LEU A 24 -7.50 -9.82 16.16
N MET A 25 -8.63 -10.31 15.62
CA MET A 25 -9.94 -9.80 15.99
C MET A 25 -10.15 -9.95 17.51
N GLY A 26 -10.74 -8.92 18.11
CA GLY A 26 -10.93 -8.87 19.55
C GLY A 26 -9.74 -8.28 20.30
N THR A 27 -8.66 -7.97 19.62
CA THR A 27 -7.52 -7.24 20.17
C THR A 27 -7.55 -5.79 19.68
N SER A 28 -6.65 -4.95 20.19
CA SER A 28 -6.49 -3.58 19.71
C SER A 28 -5.59 -3.47 18.47
N VAL A 29 -5.08 -4.60 17.98
CA VAL A 29 -4.16 -4.61 16.83
C VAL A 29 -4.95 -4.64 15.54
N THR A 30 -4.62 -3.74 14.61
CA THR A 30 -5.18 -3.73 13.26
C THR A 30 -4.08 -4.05 12.26
N VAL A 31 -4.45 -4.72 11.17
CA VAL A 31 -3.51 -5.13 10.13
C VAL A 31 -4.09 -4.73 8.79
N ASN A 32 -3.40 -3.85 8.07
CA ASN A 32 -3.84 -3.32 6.78
C ASN A 32 -2.66 -3.27 5.82
N ALA A 33 -2.94 -3.24 4.54
CA ALA A 33 -1.92 -3.06 3.52
C ALA A 33 -2.26 -1.87 2.64
N ILE A 34 -1.24 -1.13 2.23
CA ILE A 34 -1.37 -0.03 1.29
C ILE A 34 -0.86 -0.51 -0.07
N LEU A 35 -1.61 -0.24 -1.12
CA LEU A 35 -1.34 -0.70 -2.48
C LEU A 35 -1.04 0.51 -3.36
N PRO A 36 0.20 1.04 -3.33
CA PRO A 36 0.53 2.19 -4.17
C PRO A 36 0.73 1.76 -5.62
N SER A 37 0.50 2.70 -6.54
CA SER A 37 0.96 2.59 -7.91
C SER A 37 2.39 3.13 -8.00
N ILE A 38 2.73 3.87 -9.06
CA ILE A 38 4.07 4.42 -9.19
C ILE A 38 4.25 5.58 -8.20
N ILE A 39 5.21 5.45 -7.31
CA ILE A 39 5.53 6.50 -6.34
C ILE A 39 6.54 7.44 -6.97
N ASP A 40 6.31 8.74 -6.84
CA ASP A 40 7.20 9.76 -7.38
C ASP A 40 8.49 9.83 -6.55
N THR A 41 9.50 9.11 -7.00
CA THR A 41 10.82 9.04 -6.37
C THR A 41 11.89 9.36 -7.41
N PRO A 42 13.09 9.81 -6.97
CA PRO A 42 14.20 9.99 -7.89
C PRO A 42 14.55 8.74 -8.67
N THR A 43 14.47 7.57 -8.05
CA THR A 43 14.75 6.29 -8.70
C THR A 43 13.75 6.02 -9.82
N ASN A 44 12.45 6.17 -9.55
CA ASN A 44 11.43 5.93 -10.56
C ASN A 44 11.51 6.93 -11.71
N ARG A 45 11.84 8.18 -11.43
CA ARG A 45 12.05 9.19 -12.48
C ARG A 45 13.24 8.84 -13.36
N LYS A 46 14.30 8.30 -12.76
CA LYS A 46 15.49 7.87 -13.51
C LYS A 46 15.20 6.64 -14.37
N ASP A 47 14.45 5.68 -13.82
CA ASP A 47 14.17 4.42 -14.51
C ASP A 47 13.11 4.56 -15.59
N MET A 48 12.26 5.58 -15.49
CA MET A 48 11.18 5.86 -16.44
C MET A 48 11.23 7.30 -16.94
N PRO A 49 12.31 7.68 -17.66
CA PRO A 49 12.53 9.08 -18.03
C PRO A 49 11.48 9.62 -19.01
N ASP A 50 10.82 8.74 -19.78
CA ASP A 50 9.80 9.14 -20.75
C ASP A 50 8.39 9.20 -20.18
N ALA A 51 8.20 8.79 -18.94
CA ALA A 51 6.89 8.82 -18.31
C ALA A 51 6.58 10.20 -17.72
N ASP A 52 5.29 10.56 -17.71
CA ASP A 52 4.82 11.79 -17.08
C ASP A 52 4.52 11.52 -15.60
N PRO A 53 5.29 12.11 -14.67
CA PRO A 53 5.10 11.84 -13.25
C PRO A 53 3.93 12.58 -12.62
N LYS A 54 3.19 13.38 -13.36
CA LYS A 54 2.08 14.17 -12.79
C LYS A 54 1.02 13.34 -12.10
N GLY A 55 0.77 12.12 -12.59
CA GLY A 55 -0.21 11.22 -12.00
C GLY A 55 0.36 10.32 -10.91
N TRP A 56 1.65 10.36 -10.67
CA TRP A 56 2.29 9.48 -9.70
C TRP A 56 1.93 9.85 -8.26
N VAL A 57 1.96 8.87 -7.40
CA VAL A 57 1.66 9.07 -5.98
C VAL A 57 2.88 9.70 -5.32
N THR A 58 2.66 10.75 -4.51
CA THR A 58 3.76 11.36 -3.78
C THR A 58 4.14 10.51 -2.56
N PRO A 59 5.43 10.50 -2.17
CA PRO A 59 5.83 9.86 -0.91
C PRO A 59 5.05 10.40 0.28
N GLN A 60 4.77 11.71 0.32
CA GLN A 60 3.98 12.32 1.39
C GLN A 60 2.56 11.76 1.41
N GLY A 61 1.95 11.54 0.23
CA GLY A 61 0.61 10.94 0.16
C GLY A 61 0.56 9.55 0.79
N ILE A 62 1.58 8.71 0.53
CA ILE A 62 1.67 7.39 1.16
C ILE A 62 1.89 7.52 2.67
N ALA A 63 2.77 8.44 3.09
CA ALA A 63 3.05 8.67 4.50
C ALA A 63 1.79 9.13 5.24
N ASP A 64 0.96 9.96 4.62
CA ASP A 64 -0.29 10.43 5.21
C ASP A 64 -1.26 9.28 5.46
N VAL A 65 -1.35 8.32 4.52
CA VAL A 65 -2.17 7.11 4.70
C VAL A 65 -1.62 6.27 5.85
N MET A 66 -0.31 6.08 5.92
CA MET A 66 0.32 5.35 7.02
C MET A 66 0.02 6.00 8.36
N LEU A 67 0.12 7.33 8.43
CA LEU A 67 -0.15 8.07 9.64
C LEU A 67 -1.61 7.90 10.08
N PHE A 68 -2.55 7.97 9.15
CA PHE A 68 -3.96 7.71 9.42
C PHE A 68 -4.15 6.30 10.02
N LEU A 69 -3.55 5.28 9.38
CA LEU A 69 -3.67 3.89 9.85
C LEU A 69 -3.02 3.66 11.22
N ALA A 70 -2.03 4.48 11.58
CA ALA A 70 -1.37 4.42 12.89
C ALA A 70 -2.09 5.24 13.95
N SER A 71 -3.15 5.97 13.59
CA SER A 71 -3.84 6.88 14.50
C SER A 71 -5.13 6.25 15.04
N PRO A 72 -5.66 6.77 16.16
CA PRO A 72 -6.95 6.30 16.69
C PRO A 72 -8.12 6.48 15.71
N ALA A 73 -8.01 7.41 14.76
CA ALA A 73 -9.05 7.65 13.77
C ALA A 73 -9.34 6.42 12.90
N SER A 74 -8.37 5.49 12.75
CA SER A 74 -8.55 4.27 11.96
C SER A 74 -8.87 3.04 12.81
N ALA A 75 -9.26 3.20 14.06
CA ALA A 75 -9.45 2.09 14.99
C ALA A 75 -10.42 1.01 14.48
N ALA A 76 -11.37 1.38 13.64
CA ALA A 76 -12.34 0.44 13.07
C ALA A 76 -11.86 -0.23 11.77
N VAL A 77 -10.67 0.13 11.28
CA VAL A 77 -10.15 -0.37 9.99
C VAL A 77 -9.15 -1.49 10.23
N THR A 78 -9.48 -2.69 9.77
CA THR A 78 -8.56 -3.83 9.80
C THR A 78 -8.89 -4.78 8.64
N GLY A 79 -7.88 -5.47 8.14
CA GLY A 79 -8.03 -6.39 7.02
C GLY A 79 -8.22 -5.68 5.68
N ALA A 80 -7.93 -4.40 5.60
CA ALA A 80 -8.14 -3.61 4.39
C ALA A 80 -6.91 -3.65 3.48
N LEU A 81 -7.17 -3.73 2.18
CA LEU A 81 -6.17 -3.55 1.13
C LEU A 81 -6.49 -2.21 0.48
N ILE A 82 -5.73 -1.18 0.78
CA ILE A 82 -6.08 0.21 0.50
C ILE A 82 -5.32 0.70 -0.74
N PRO A 83 -5.99 0.84 -1.89
CA PRO A 83 -5.35 1.44 -3.06
C PRO A 83 -4.98 2.90 -2.78
N ALA A 84 -3.72 3.24 -3.03
CA ALA A 84 -3.22 4.59 -2.92
C ALA A 84 -2.58 4.95 -4.27
N THR A 85 -3.42 5.04 -5.27
CA THR A 85 -3.00 5.11 -6.67
C THR A 85 -3.23 6.48 -7.29
N ARG A 86 -4.07 7.30 -6.67
CA ARG A 86 -4.47 8.58 -7.23
C ARG A 86 -4.97 8.41 -8.68
N ASN A 87 -4.23 8.90 -9.66
CA ASN A 87 -4.63 8.88 -11.08
C ASN A 87 -3.85 7.85 -11.91
N THR A 88 -3.20 6.95 -11.27
CA THR A 88 -2.44 5.88 -11.94
C THR A 88 -2.89 4.52 -11.43
#